data_beab74d9eea97e5e3b470dae1aa537f1
#
_entry.id   beab74d9eea97e5e3b470dae1aa537f1
#
_cell.length_a   1.000
_cell.length_b   1.000
_cell.length_c   1.000
_cell.angle_alpha   90.00
_cell.angle_beta   90.00
_cell.angle_gamma   90.00
#
_symmetry.space_group_name_H-M   'P 1'
#
loop_
_entity.id
_entity.type
_entity.pdbx_description
1 polymer ?
#
loop_
_entity_poly.entity_id
_entity_poly.type
_entity_poly.pdbx_seq_one_letter_code
_entity_poly.pdbx_strand_id
1 'polypeptide(L)'
;SDDCEGVDLIYLPEKVFDIDHFMARVKEIAAKGRSMVIAVSEGIKVADGRYVFELSEHVEFVDAFGHKQLAGSAKFLANKIGAELGIKTRAIELSTLQRCAAHMTSRTDITEAYNVGGAAVKAAFEGETGKVVVLKRVSDDPYMCITETNDVHQIANIEKKVPLEWITDDDFVTDDLIHYIRPLIQAELSPIMVDGLPRHLNI
;
A
#
# COMPACT_ATOMS: atom_id res chain seq x y z
N SER A 1 -7.39 4.17 17.10
CA SER A 1 -7.86 4.55 18.44
C SER A 1 -7.03 5.72 18.91
N ASP A 2 -7.65 6.65 19.60
CA ASP A 2 -7.02 7.90 20.08
C ASP A 2 -5.82 7.67 21.03
N ASP A 3 -5.59 6.44 21.43
CA ASP A 3 -4.52 6.03 22.36
C ASP A 3 -3.32 5.35 21.68
N CYS A 4 -3.35 5.17 20.36
CA CYS A 4 -2.21 4.60 19.63
C CYS A 4 -1.42 5.73 18.98
N GLU A 5 -0.16 5.89 19.35
CA GLU A 5 0.81 6.65 18.57
C GLU A 5 0.97 5.91 17.22
N GLY A 6 0.27 6.41 16.22
CA GLY A 6 0.28 5.83 14.87
C GLY A 6 1.47 6.31 14.05
N VAL A 7 1.24 6.39 12.75
CA VAL A 7 2.19 6.97 11.79
C VAL A 7 2.20 8.49 11.94
N ASP A 8 3.38 9.10 11.94
CA ASP A 8 3.56 10.56 12.07
C ASP A 8 3.43 11.29 10.74
N LEU A 9 3.94 10.69 9.66
CA LEU A 9 3.95 11.25 8.31
C LEU A 9 3.56 10.17 7.31
N ILE A 10 2.77 10.54 6.29
CA ILE A 10 2.33 9.66 5.21
C ILE A 10 2.59 10.35 3.87
N TYR A 11 3.35 9.69 3.00
CA TYR A 11 3.65 10.18 1.65
C TYR A 11 3.10 9.23 0.60
N LEU A 12 2.19 9.74 -0.21
CA LEU A 12 1.49 9.04 -1.28
C LEU A 12 2.02 9.46 -2.66
N PRO A 13 1.93 8.59 -3.68
CA PRO A 13 2.52 8.84 -4.99
C PRO A 13 1.80 9.92 -5.81
N GLU A 14 0.59 10.31 -5.41
CA GLU A 14 -0.23 11.31 -6.09
C GLU A 14 0.29 12.74 -5.89
N LYS A 15 1.04 12.99 -4.81
CA LYS A 15 1.64 14.30 -4.52
C LYS A 15 3.14 14.26 -4.83
N VAL A 16 3.65 15.33 -5.45
CA VAL A 16 5.10 15.46 -5.70
C VAL A 16 5.84 15.46 -4.37
N PHE A 17 6.86 14.60 -4.26
CA PHE A 17 7.66 14.47 -3.06
C PHE A 17 8.81 15.50 -3.06
N ASP A 18 8.81 16.36 -2.04
CA ASP A 18 9.88 17.32 -1.80
C ASP A 18 10.78 16.81 -0.68
N ILE A 19 12.04 16.54 -1.03
CA ILE A 19 13.03 15.98 -0.09
C ILE A 19 13.40 17.00 0.98
N ASP A 20 13.52 18.26 0.64
CA ASP A 20 13.93 19.30 1.60
C ASP A 20 12.81 19.57 2.60
N HIS A 21 11.57 19.62 2.12
CA HIS A 21 10.38 19.69 2.99
C HIS A 21 10.32 18.47 3.92
N PHE A 22 10.47 17.25 3.36
CA PHE A 22 10.51 16.01 4.16
C PHE A 22 11.56 16.08 5.27
N MET A 23 12.80 16.49 4.96
CA MET A 23 13.87 16.59 5.95
C MET A 23 13.57 17.63 7.03
N ALA A 24 12.93 18.75 6.66
CA ALA A 24 12.49 19.77 7.63
C ALA A 24 11.43 19.20 8.59
N ARG A 25 10.45 18.45 8.08
CA ARG A 25 9.41 17.81 8.90
C ARG A 25 10.00 16.76 9.86
N VAL A 26 10.90 15.91 9.35
CA VAL A 26 11.61 14.92 10.17
C VAL A 26 12.39 15.59 11.30
N LYS A 27 13.11 16.67 11.00
CA LYS A 27 13.87 17.43 11.99
C LYS A 27 12.98 18.07 13.07
N GLU A 28 11.84 18.61 12.67
CA GLU A 28 10.86 19.18 13.60
C GLU A 28 10.34 18.13 14.58
N ILE A 29 9.96 16.92 14.09
CA ILE A 29 9.46 15.85 14.95
C ILE A 29 10.57 15.30 15.84
N ALA A 30 11.77 15.11 15.29
CA ALA A 30 12.93 14.64 16.04
C ALA A 30 13.30 15.56 17.21
N ALA A 31 13.12 16.87 17.04
CA ALA A 31 13.36 17.86 18.10
C ALA A 31 12.45 17.67 19.33
N LYS A 32 11.32 16.98 19.17
CA LYS A 32 10.40 16.61 20.27
C LYS A 32 10.92 15.46 21.15
N GLY A 33 12.06 14.84 20.76
CA GLY A 33 12.75 13.79 21.55
C GLY A 33 12.03 12.45 21.61
N ARG A 34 11.10 12.18 20.67
CA ARG A 34 10.36 10.90 20.58
C ARG A 34 10.68 10.15 19.31
N SER A 35 10.38 8.85 19.32
CA SER A 35 10.41 8.02 18.13
C SER A 35 9.34 8.49 17.14
N MET A 36 9.57 8.28 15.84
CA MET A 36 8.60 8.57 14.79
C MET A 36 8.45 7.38 13.83
N VAL A 37 7.28 7.24 13.25
CA VAL A 37 6.97 6.28 12.20
C VAL A 37 6.53 7.04 10.96
N ILE A 38 7.17 6.77 9.84
CA ILE A 38 6.89 7.41 8.56
C ILE A 38 6.46 6.33 7.57
N ALA A 39 5.27 6.46 7.00
CA ALA A 39 4.80 5.61 5.92
C ALA A 39 5.08 6.28 4.57
N VAL A 40 5.78 5.60 3.69
CA VAL A 40 6.05 6.11 2.35
C VAL A 40 5.65 5.09 1.29
N SER A 41 4.97 5.54 0.24
CA SER A 41 4.74 4.70 -0.92
C SER A 41 6.04 4.52 -1.70
N GLU A 42 6.27 3.33 -2.24
CA GLU A 42 7.39 3.07 -3.16
C GLU A 42 7.30 3.88 -4.45
N GLY A 43 6.09 4.29 -4.83
CA GLY A 43 5.78 5.05 -6.05
C GLY A 43 5.96 6.57 -5.94
N ILE A 44 6.47 7.11 -4.82
CA ILE A 44 6.67 8.56 -4.68
C ILE A 44 7.74 9.08 -5.66
N LYS A 45 7.45 10.27 -6.24
CA LYS A 45 8.30 10.90 -7.26
C LYS A 45 8.66 12.32 -6.87
N VAL A 46 9.90 12.70 -7.18
CA VAL A 46 10.36 14.09 -7.09
C VAL A 46 9.86 14.93 -8.28
N ALA A 47 10.06 16.24 -8.23
CA ALA A 47 9.52 17.20 -9.20
C ALA A 47 9.95 16.94 -10.66
N ASP A 48 11.11 16.33 -10.89
CA ASP A 48 11.59 15.97 -12.23
C ASP A 48 10.99 14.65 -12.78
N GLY A 49 10.11 14.00 -12.00
CA GLY A 49 9.41 12.79 -12.37
C GLY A 49 10.14 11.49 -12.03
N ARG A 50 11.38 11.55 -11.53
CA ARG A 50 12.09 10.35 -11.06
C ARG A 50 11.48 9.82 -9.77
N TYR A 51 11.50 8.52 -9.62
CA TYR A 51 11.16 7.89 -8.33
C TYR A 51 12.24 8.20 -7.28
N VAL A 52 11.84 8.26 -6.02
CA VAL A 52 12.78 8.54 -4.93
C VAL A 52 13.88 7.47 -4.81
N PHE A 53 13.57 6.20 -5.07
CA PHE A 53 14.58 5.14 -5.07
C PHE A 53 15.63 5.31 -6.17
N GLU A 54 15.30 5.96 -7.30
CA GLU A 54 16.25 6.24 -8.40
C GLU A 54 17.31 7.29 -8.03
N LEU A 55 17.14 7.97 -6.91
CA LEU A 55 18.13 8.90 -6.38
C LEU A 55 19.28 8.19 -5.62
N SER A 56 19.13 6.91 -5.36
CA SER A 56 20.22 6.07 -4.85
C SER A 56 21.14 5.64 -5.99
N GLU A 57 22.41 5.42 -5.70
CA GLU A 57 23.42 4.97 -6.69
C GLU A 57 23.27 3.49 -7.12
N HIS A 58 22.14 2.85 -6.80
CA HIS A 58 21.93 1.43 -7.07
C HIS A 58 21.25 1.19 -8.41
N VAL A 59 21.69 0.12 -9.08
CA VAL A 59 21.26 -0.31 -10.42
C VAL A 59 19.75 -0.63 -10.43
N GLU A 60 19.06 -0.05 -11.40
CA GLU A 60 17.66 -0.34 -11.66
C GLU A 60 17.47 -1.76 -12.21
N PHE A 61 16.58 -2.52 -11.61
CA PHE A 61 16.08 -3.76 -12.19
C PHE A 61 14.79 -3.48 -12.96
N VAL A 62 14.77 -3.82 -14.25
CA VAL A 62 13.60 -3.74 -15.11
C VAL A 62 13.20 -5.15 -15.49
N ASP A 63 11.91 -5.47 -15.33
CA ASP A 63 11.40 -6.79 -15.69
C ASP A 63 11.30 -6.97 -17.23
N ALA A 64 10.96 -8.19 -17.68
CA ALA A 64 10.83 -8.52 -19.10
C ALA A 64 9.71 -7.73 -19.83
N PHE A 65 8.84 -7.06 -19.10
CA PHE A 65 7.75 -6.24 -19.63
C PHE A 65 8.05 -4.73 -19.58
N GLY A 66 9.25 -4.36 -19.14
CA GLY A 66 9.67 -2.96 -19.05
C GLY A 66 9.24 -2.25 -17.77
N HIS A 67 8.70 -2.96 -16.78
CA HIS A 67 8.33 -2.38 -15.50
C HIS A 67 9.55 -2.27 -14.59
N LYS A 68 9.74 -1.10 -14.01
CA LYS A 68 10.76 -0.88 -12.98
C LYS A 68 10.35 -1.55 -11.68
N GLN A 69 11.27 -2.25 -11.06
CA GLN A 69 11.05 -2.76 -9.71
C GLN A 69 11.09 -1.59 -8.73
N LEU A 70 9.92 -1.22 -8.21
CA LEU A 70 9.78 -0.17 -7.21
C LEU A 70 10.23 -0.71 -5.84
N ALA A 71 11.47 -0.44 -5.44
CA ALA A 71 12.00 -0.81 -4.12
C ALA A 71 13.14 0.14 -3.73
N GLY A 72 13.30 0.39 -2.43
CA GLY A 72 14.43 1.15 -1.91
C GLY A 72 14.14 2.60 -1.53
N SER A 73 12.94 3.13 -1.75
CA SER A 73 12.57 4.50 -1.32
C SER A 73 12.75 4.68 0.19
N ALA A 74 12.22 3.75 0.99
CA ALA A 74 12.37 3.80 2.45
C ALA A 74 13.86 3.72 2.86
N LYS A 75 14.65 2.89 2.19
CA LYS A 75 16.09 2.75 2.46
C LYS A 75 16.86 4.03 2.14
N PHE A 76 16.57 4.65 1.00
CA PHE A 76 17.18 5.91 0.61
C PHE A 76 16.90 7.00 1.65
N LEU A 77 15.63 7.18 2.03
CA LEU A 77 15.22 8.19 3.00
C LEU A 77 15.81 7.91 4.40
N ALA A 78 15.82 6.66 4.85
CA ALA A 78 16.43 6.29 6.11
C ALA A 78 17.94 6.61 6.15
N ASN A 79 18.66 6.30 5.08
CA ASN A 79 20.08 6.64 4.97
C ASN A 79 20.31 8.15 4.99
N LYS A 80 19.48 8.93 4.27
CA LYS A 80 19.56 10.39 4.24
C LYS A 80 19.33 11.01 5.63
N ILE A 81 18.29 10.57 6.35
CA ILE A 81 18.02 11.00 7.73
C ILE A 81 19.22 10.68 8.63
N GLY A 82 19.74 9.46 8.54
CA GLY A 82 20.91 9.05 9.34
C GLY A 82 22.16 9.89 9.05
N ALA A 83 22.42 10.17 7.79
CA ALA A 83 23.59 10.97 7.37
C ALA A 83 23.51 12.45 7.78
N GLU A 84 22.32 13.06 7.63
CA GLU A 84 22.17 14.51 7.88
C GLU A 84 21.86 14.86 9.34
N LEU A 85 21.10 14.01 10.02
CA LEU A 85 20.63 14.30 11.40
C LEU A 85 21.33 13.46 12.47
N GLY A 86 22.12 12.47 12.09
CA GLY A 86 22.77 11.55 13.03
C GLY A 86 21.79 10.66 13.82
N ILE A 87 20.56 10.53 13.36
CA ILE A 87 19.50 9.77 14.02
C ILE A 87 19.54 8.32 13.56
N LYS A 88 19.42 7.39 14.50
CA LYS A 88 19.30 5.96 14.17
C LYS A 88 17.96 5.68 13.47
N THR A 89 18.03 5.24 12.23
CA THR A 89 16.88 4.93 11.39
C THR A 89 16.81 3.47 11.02
N ARG A 90 15.62 3.00 10.66
CA ARG A 90 15.39 1.68 10.10
C ARG A 90 14.40 1.78 8.95
N ALA A 91 14.79 1.32 7.79
CA ALA A 91 13.86 1.08 6.68
C ALA A 91 13.20 -0.29 6.85
N ILE A 92 11.88 -0.33 6.72
CA ILE A 92 11.09 -1.57 6.73
C ILE A 92 10.37 -1.64 5.40
N GLU A 93 10.76 -2.57 4.55
CA GLU A 93 10.10 -2.88 3.29
C GLU A 93 9.40 -4.22 3.45
N LEU A 94 8.06 -4.21 3.43
CA LEU A 94 7.26 -5.40 3.76
C LEU A 94 7.35 -6.47 2.69
N SER A 95 7.41 -6.08 1.40
CA SER A 95 7.74 -6.95 0.27
C SER A 95 7.05 -8.33 0.32
N THR A 96 7.81 -9.41 0.07
CA THR A 96 7.32 -10.80 0.03
C THR A 96 6.78 -11.29 1.37
N LEU A 97 7.34 -10.84 2.49
CA LEU A 97 6.87 -11.27 3.82
C LEU A 97 5.41 -10.89 4.06
N GLN A 98 5.00 -9.69 3.67
CA GLN A 98 3.60 -9.26 3.76
C GLN A 98 2.69 -10.16 2.93
N ARG A 99 3.09 -10.50 1.70
CA ARG A 99 2.30 -11.32 0.78
C ARG A 99 2.15 -12.76 1.27
N CYS A 100 3.10 -13.25 2.06
CA CYS A 100 3.12 -14.62 2.60
C CYS A 100 2.54 -14.71 4.01
N ALA A 101 2.14 -13.61 4.63
CA ALA A 101 1.68 -13.57 6.02
C ALA A 101 0.18 -13.91 6.14
N ALA A 102 -0.21 -15.12 5.77
CA ALA A 102 -1.61 -15.58 5.81
C ALA A 102 -2.27 -15.45 7.20
N HIS A 103 -1.48 -15.41 8.27
CA HIS A 103 -1.94 -15.23 9.65
C HIS A 103 -2.28 -13.76 10.00
N MET A 104 -1.95 -12.82 9.12
CA MET A 104 -2.22 -11.39 9.30
C MET A 104 -3.22 -10.84 8.28
N THR A 105 -4.00 -11.68 7.65
CA THR A 105 -4.99 -11.29 6.65
C THR A 105 -6.30 -10.81 7.27
N SER A 106 -6.94 -9.82 6.65
CA SER A 106 -8.31 -9.44 7.03
C SER A 106 -9.32 -10.39 6.40
N ARG A 107 -10.45 -10.60 7.07
CA ARG A 107 -11.54 -11.41 6.53
C ARG A 107 -12.17 -10.76 5.30
N THR A 108 -12.29 -9.42 5.30
CA THR A 108 -12.81 -8.65 4.17
C THR A 108 -12.00 -8.94 2.91
N ASP A 109 -10.68 -8.79 2.98
CA ASP A 109 -9.78 -8.96 1.84
C ASP A 109 -9.84 -10.40 1.28
N ILE A 110 -9.77 -11.42 2.15
CA ILE A 110 -9.87 -12.82 1.73
C ILE A 110 -11.23 -13.13 1.12
N THR A 111 -12.32 -12.64 1.71
CA THR A 111 -13.66 -12.90 1.20
C THR A 111 -13.85 -12.26 -0.17
N GLU A 112 -13.40 -11.05 -0.36
CA GLU A 112 -13.45 -10.35 -1.65
C GLU A 112 -12.59 -11.06 -2.70
N ALA A 113 -11.37 -11.47 -2.36
CA ALA A 113 -10.50 -12.24 -3.25
C ALA A 113 -11.14 -13.57 -3.68
N TYR A 114 -11.77 -14.29 -2.74
CA TYR A 114 -12.51 -15.51 -3.03
C TYR A 114 -13.69 -15.27 -3.98
N ASN A 115 -14.48 -14.22 -3.72
CA ASN A 115 -15.62 -13.85 -4.54
C ASN A 115 -15.21 -13.47 -5.97
N VAL A 116 -14.10 -12.71 -6.13
CA VAL A 116 -13.53 -12.38 -7.43
C VAL A 116 -13.14 -13.63 -8.20
N GLY A 117 -12.45 -14.60 -7.54
CA GLY A 117 -12.09 -15.87 -8.17
C GLY A 117 -13.31 -16.66 -8.61
N GLY A 118 -14.33 -16.80 -7.75
CA GLY A 118 -15.59 -17.47 -8.09
C GLY A 118 -16.34 -16.80 -9.24
N ALA A 119 -16.42 -15.47 -9.24
CA ALA A 119 -17.05 -14.72 -10.32
C ALA A 119 -16.29 -14.86 -11.65
N ALA A 120 -14.95 -14.93 -11.63
CA ALA A 120 -14.15 -15.14 -12.82
C ALA A 120 -14.38 -16.53 -13.44
N VAL A 121 -14.44 -17.57 -12.62
CA VAL A 121 -14.77 -18.94 -13.10
C VAL A 121 -16.17 -18.98 -13.69
N LYS A 122 -17.15 -18.33 -13.04
CA LYS A 122 -18.53 -18.26 -13.55
C LYS A 122 -18.58 -17.55 -14.91
N ALA A 123 -17.95 -16.39 -15.05
CA ALA A 123 -17.90 -15.63 -16.30
C ALA A 123 -17.28 -16.46 -17.44
N ALA A 124 -16.17 -17.17 -17.16
CA ALA A 124 -15.55 -18.06 -18.12
C ALA A 124 -16.46 -19.22 -18.54
N PHE A 125 -17.19 -19.82 -17.60
CA PHE A 125 -18.16 -20.89 -17.88
C PHE A 125 -19.34 -20.40 -18.72
N GLU A 126 -19.78 -19.14 -18.53
CA GLU A 126 -20.82 -18.46 -19.30
C GLU A 126 -20.32 -17.99 -20.69
N GLY A 127 -19.05 -18.22 -21.01
CA GLY A 127 -18.45 -17.91 -22.30
C GLY A 127 -18.01 -16.45 -22.46
N GLU A 128 -17.94 -15.67 -21.39
CA GLU A 128 -17.39 -14.31 -21.44
C GLU A 128 -15.89 -14.35 -21.75
N THR A 129 -15.44 -13.48 -22.67
CA THR A 129 -14.04 -13.33 -23.04
C THR A 129 -13.65 -11.86 -23.09
N GLY A 130 -12.37 -11.55 -22.90
CA GLY A 130 -11.88 -10.17 -22.86
C GLY A 130 -12.37 -9.37 -21.64
N LYS A 131 -12.80 -10.06 -20.59
CA LYS A 131 -13.33 -9.47 -19.35
C LYS A 131 -12.37 -9.65 -18.18
N VAL A 132 -12.48 -8.75 -17.24
CA VAL A 132 -11.84 -8.84 -15.91
C VAL A 132 -12.92 -8.66 -14.84
N VAL A 133 -12.82 -9.43 -13.78
CA VAL A 133 -13.70 -9.24 -12.62
C VAL A 133 -13.12 -8.14 -11.74
N VAL A 134 -13.97 -7.18 -11.39
CA VAL A 134 -13.61 -6.04 -10.54
C VAL A 134 -14.47 -6.02 -9.28
N LEU A 135 -13.94 -5.42 -8.23
CA LEU A 135 -14.66 -5.12 -7.00
C LEU A 135 -15.36 -3.76 -7.14
N LYS A 136 -16.66 -3.74 -6.88
CA LYS A 136 -17.45 -2.52 -6.84
C LYS A 136 -18.01 -2.30 -5.45
N ARG A 137 -17.54 -1.26 -4.79
CA ARG A 137 -18.08 -0.82 -3.50
C ARG A 137 -19.42 -0.17 -3.72
N VAL A 138 -20.46 -0.66 -3.07
CA VAL A 138 -21.86 -0.22 -3.25
C VAL A 138 -22.42 0.48 -2.02
N SER A 139 -21.77 0.30 -0.85
CA SER A 139 -22.11 0.99 0.39
C SER A 139 -20.91 1.14 1.29
N ASP A 140 -20.84 2.20 2.06
CA ASP A 140 -19.81 2.48 3.05
C ASP A 140 -20.23 2.09 4.47
N ASP A 141 -21.51 2.27 4.81
CA ASP A 141 -22.05 1.95 6.11
C ASP A 141 -23.46 1.33 5.97
N PRO A 142 -23.60 0.00 6.17
CA PRO A 142 -22.52 -0.98 6.34
C PRO A 142 -21.68 -1.13 5.07
N TYR A 143 -20.40 -1.46 5.22
CA TYR A 143 -19.55 -1.74 4.07
C TYR A 143 -20.10 -2.91 3.24
N MET A 144 -20.28 -2.67 1.95
CA MET A 144 -20.72 -3.69 1.00
C MET A 144 -19.95 -3.57 -0.32
N CYS A 145 -19.45 -4.69 -0.80
CA CYS A 145 -18.75 -4.82 -2.05
C CYS A 145 -19.37 -5.96 -2.88
N ILE A 146 -19.53 -5.74 -4.17
CA ILE A 146 -19.98 -6.75 -5.13
C ILE A 146 -18.94 -6.95 -6.23
N THR A 147 -19.04 -8.06 -6.95
CA THR A 147 -18.23 -8.32 -8.14
C THR A 147 -18.99 -7.96 -9.41
N GLU A 148 -18.30 -7.33 -10.35
CA GLU A 148 -18.80 -7.05 -11.70
C GLU A 148 -17.75 -7.50 -12.73
N THR A 149 -18.17 -7.79 -13.97
CA THR A 149 -17.26 -7.98 -15.10
C THR A 149 -17.13 -6.68 -15.89
N ASN A 150 -15.91 -6.33 -16.25
CA ASN A 150 -15.61 -5.17 -17.08
C ASN A 150 -14.73 -5.55 -18.26
N ASP A 151 -14.73 -4.72 -19.31
CA ASP A 151 -13.80 -4.90 -20.42
C ASP A 151 -12.35 -4.73 -19.95
N VAL A 152 -11.50 -5.71 -20.25
CA VAL A 152 -10.10 -5.71 -19.80
C VAL A 152 -9.35 -4.47 -20.30
N HIS A 153 -9.68 -3.95 -21.49
CA HIS A 153 -9.04 -2.76 -22.07
C HIS A 153 -9.38 -1.46 -21.32
N GLN A 154 -10.49 -1.45 -20.55
CA GLN A 154 -10.87 -0.32 -19.73
C GLN A 154 -10.24 -0.34 -18.34
N ILE A 155 -9.63 -1.46 -17.95
CA ILE A 155 -9.07 -1.64 -16.60
C ILE A 155 -7.54 -1.82 -16.67
N ALA A 156 -7.04 -2.56 -17.66
CA ALA A 156 -5.62 -2.85 -17.77
C ALA A 156 -4.78 -1.56 -17.89
N ASN A 157 -3.71 -1.47 -17.11
CA ASN A 157 -2.80 -0.32 -17.03
C ASN A 157 -3.45 1.01 -16.57
N ILE A 158 -4.62 0.92 -15.94
CA ILE A 158 -5.28 2.09 -15.34
C ILE A 158 -5.18 1.96 -13.82
N GLU A 159 -4.61 2.98 -13.18
CA GLU A 159 -4.49 3.08 -11.73
C GLU A 159 -5.62 3.94 -11.17
N LYS A 160 -6.31 3.44 -10.15
CA LYS A 160 -7.20 4.26 -9.34
C LYS A 160 -6.37 5.05 -8.35
N LYS A 161 -6.33 6.35 -8.52
CA LYS A 161 -5.57 7.27 -7.66
C LYS A 161 -6.36 7.66 -6.42
N VAL A 162 -5.63 7.97 -5.37
CA VAL A 162 -6.18 8.64 -4.19
C VAL A 162 -6.53 10.07 -4.58
N PRO A 163 -7.75 10.56 -4.29
CA PRO A 163 -8.11 11.97 -4.52
C PRO A 163 -7.13 12.90 -3.79
N LEU A 164 -6.68 13.95 -4.48
CA LEU A 164 -5.70 14.89 -3.88
C LEU A 164 -6.24 15.59 -2.63
N GLU A 165 -7.54 15.83 -2.58
CA GLU A 165 -8.25 16.40 -1.42
C GLU A 165 -8.23 15.48 -0.18
N TRP A 166 -7.84 14.21 -0.32
CA TRP A 166 -7.67 13.28 0.79
C TRP A 166 -6.25 13.26 1.34
N ILE A 167 -5.35 14.06 0.76
CA ILE A 167 -3.95 14.21 1.18
C ILE A 167 -3.78 15.62 1.74
N THR A 168 -3.45 15.70 3.02
CA THR A 168 -3.34 17.00 3.73
C THR A 168 -2.00 17.70 3.43
N ASP A 169 -1.91 19.00 3.76
CA ASP A 169 -0.70 19.78 3.56
C ASP A 169 0.33 19.60 4.69
N ASP A 170 -0.06 18.94 5.76
CA ASP A 170 0.82 18.58 6.89
C ASP A 170 1.41 17.17 6.78
N ASP A 171 1.46 16.64 5.56
CA ASP A 171 2.04 15.33 5.24
C ASP A 171 1.28 14.16 5.89
N PHE A 172 -0.03 14.23 5.87
CA PHE A 172 -0.91 13.19 6.38
C PHE A 172 -2.10 12.95 5.44
N VAL A 173 -3.12 12.27 5.92
CA VAL A 173 -4.34 11.96 5.16
C VAL A 173 -5.58 12.38 5.93
N THR A 174 -6.67 12.65 5.20
CA THR A 174 -7.96 13.01 5.80
C THR A 174 -8.68 11.79 6.36
N ASP A 175 -9.67 12.05 7.20
CA ASP A 175 -10.58 11.01 7.70
C ASP A 175 -11.32 10.28 6.58
N ASP A 176 -11.55 10.93 5.44
CA ASP A 176 -12.19 10.30 4.27
C ASP A 176 -11.36 9.13 3.73
N LEU A 177 -10.04 9.29 3.62
CA LEU A 177 -9.17 8.18 3.22
C LEU A 177 -9.17 7.08 4.29
N ILE A 178 -9.09 7.44 5.56
CA ILE A 178 -9.12 6.47 6.67
C ILE A 178 -10.44 5.70 6.66
N HIS A 179 -11.57 6.39 6.47
CA HIS A 179 -12.88 5.77 6.36
C HIS A 179 -12.97 4.83 5.14
N TYR A 180 -12.41 5.26 4.02
CA TYR A 180 -12.38 4.45 2.79
C TYR A 180 -11.60 3.14 2.95
N ILE A 181 -10.43 3.16 3.60
CA ILE A 181 -9.57 1.96 3.74
C ILE A 181 -9.90 1.10 4.95
N ARG A 182 -10.55 1.64 5.98
CA ARG A 182 -10.83 0.94 7.24
C ARG A 182 -11.49 -0.43 7.06
N PRO A 183 -12.49 -0.64 6.18
CA PRO A 183 -13.11 -1.95 5.99
C PRO A 183 -12.13 -3.05 5.57
N LEU A 184 -11.04 -2.68 4.87
CA LEU A 184 -10.04 -3.63 4.36
C LEU A 184 -9.18 -4.26 5.47
N ILE A 185 -9.12 -3.64 6.64
CA ILE A 185 -8.38 -4.15 7.81
C ILE A 185 -9.27 -4.73 8.90
N GLN A 186 -10.58 -4.78 8.67
CA GLN A 186 -11.54 -5.27 9.65
C GLN A 186 -11.74 -6.79 9.58
N ALA A 187 -12.22 -7.34 10.68
CA ALA A 187 -12.53 -8.74 10.86
C ALA A 187 -11.31 -9.65 10.70
N GLU A 188 -10.62 -9.86 11.81
CA GLU A 188 -9.48 -10.78 11.91
C GLU A 188 -9.84 -12.22 11.51
N LEU A 189 -8.90 -12.90 10.89
CA LEU A 189 -8.93 -14.34 10.67
C LEU A 189 -8.03 -15.02 11.66
N SER A 190 -8.55 -16.08 12.29
CA SER A 190 -7.75 -16.99 13.10
C SER A 190 -7.43 -18.21 12.26
N PRO A 191 -6.24 -18.32 11.67
CA PRO A 191 -5.86 -19.50 10.91
C PRO A 191 -5.81 -20.73 11.82
N ILE A 192 -6.15 -21.89 11.26
CA ILE A 192 -5.96 -23.15 11.99
C ILE A 192 -4.45 -23.38 12.10
N MET A 193 -3.96 -23.47 13.34
CA MET A 193 -2.56 -23.72 13.61
C MET A 193 -2.34 -25.20 13.92
N VAL A 194 -1.30 -25.78 13.35
CA VAL A 194 -0.84 -27.16 13.65
C VAL A 194 0.66 -27.09 13.95
N ASP A 195 1.06 -27.52 15.10
CA ASP A 195 2.47 -27.51 15.56
C ASP A 195 3.15 -26.12 15.42
N GLY A 196 2.39 -25.05 15.67
CA GLY A 196 2.89 -23.68 15.62
C GLY A 196 2.94 -23.07 14.20
N LEU A 197 2.48 -23.78 13.19
CA LEU A 197 2.43 -23.31 11.79
C LEU A 197 0.99 -23.21 11.29
N PRO A 198 0.67 -22.22 10.43
CA PRO A 198 -0.61 -22.19 9.74
C PRO A 198 -0.80 -23.45 8.90
N ARG A 199 -1.97 -24.07 9.03
CA ARG A 199 -2.31 -25.26 8.24
C ARG A 199 -2.60 -24.86 6.81
N HIS A 200 -1.81 -25.37 5.86
CA HIS A 200 -2.06 -25.26 4.45
C HIS A 200 -2.80 -26.50 3.93
N LEU A 201 -3.76 -26.29 3.02
CA LEU A 201 -4.37 -27.38 2.28
C LEU A 201 -3.41 -27.80 1.16
N ASN A 202 -3.03 -29.06 1.13
CA ASN A 202 -2.38 -29.65 -0.04
C ASN A 202 -3.48 -29.97 -1.05
N ILE A 203 -3.42 -29.35 -2.23
CA ILE A 203 -4.32 -29.61 -3.35
C ILE A 203 -3.70 -30.70 -4.24
#